data_4b2e61b226ea48ad245befe880515a4f
#
_entry.id   4b2e61b226ea48ad245befe880515a4f
#
_cell.length_a   1.000
_cell.length_b   1.000
_cell.length_c   1.000
_cell.angle_alpha   90.00
_cell.angle_beta   90.00
_cell.angle_gamma   90.00
#
_symmetry.space_group_name_H-M   'P 1'
#
loop_
_entity.id
_entity.type
_entity.pdbx_description
1 polymer ?
#
loop_
_entity_poly.entity_id
_entity_poly.type
_entity_poly.pdbx_seq_one_letter_code
_entity_poly.pdbx_strand_id
1 'polypeptide(L)'
;MPFKHSPDPRLGAAAHPGGSAPSEWVRRFAALLPEGARVLDLAAGGGRHARWLAGRGCKVMAVDRDAAALATMQGVAGVETRVLDLEGPDWPLGGQQFDAVVVANYLYRPRFAELFELVRPGGLLIYEPCMLGNERFGKPSNPDFLLRPCELLACLPEGWSVVAFEQGEVGRPAMIQRLCASRSAVPGRLPSLI
;
A
#
# COMPACT_ATOMS: atom_id res chain seq x y z
N MET A 1 33.39 -4.49 7.45
CA MET A 1 33.03 -5.70 6.72
C MET A 1 31.65 -5.44 6.10
N PRO A 2 31.50 -5.37 4.78
CA PRO A 2 30.19 -5.16 4.17
C PRO A 2 29.40 -6.47 4.17
N PHE A 3 28.18 -6.43 4.72
CA PHE A 3 27.24 -7.54 4.66
C PHE A 3 26.80 -7.75 3.22
N LYS A 4 27.20 -8.86 2.62
CA LYS A 4 26.66 -9.32 1.34
C LYS A 4 25.26 -9.87 1.60
N HIS A 5 24.24 -9.10 1.22
CA HIS A 5 22.86 -9.60 1.13
C HIS A 5 22.70 -10.25 -0.23
N SER A 6 22.67 -11.58 -0.25
CA SER A 6 22.13 -12.31 -1.41
C SER A 6 20.62 -12.40 -1.24
N PRO A 7 19.82 -11.99 -2.22
CA PRO A 7 18.37 -12.19 -2.16
C PRO A 7 18.06 -13.69 -2.21
N ASP A 8 17.34 -14.20 -1.22
CA ASP A 8 16.84 -15.58 -1.22
C ASP A 8 15.70 -15.69 -2.26
N PRO A 9 15.88 -16.48 -3.36
CA PRO A 9 14.86 -16.59 -4.41
C PRO A 9 13.62 -17.38 -3.98
N ARG A 10 13.53 -17.85 -2.72
CA ARG A 10 12.42 -18.64 -2.19
C ARG A 10 11.39 -17.83 -1.39
N LEU A 11 11.54 -16.51 -1.30
CA LEU A 11 10.48 -15.64 -0.78
C LEU A 11 9.41 -15.39 -1.87
N GLY A 12 8.90 -16.49 -2.42
CA GLY A 12 7.67 -16.47 -3.20
C GLY A 12 6.56 -15.86 -2.37
N ALA A 13 5.80 -14.96 -2.97
CA ALA A 13 4.60 -14.37 -2.41
C ALA A 13 3.78 -15.46 -1.72
N ALA A 14 3.85 -15.53 -0.40
CA ALA A 14 2.93 -16.35 0.37
C ALA A 14 1.54 -15.82 0.02
N ALA A 15 0.67 -16.70 -0.48
CA ALA A 15 -0.74 -16.38 -0.66
C ALA A 15 -1.24 -15.81 0.65
N HIS A 16 -1.36 -14.49 0.70
CA HIS A 16 -1.88 -13.81 1.87
C HIS A 16 -3.31 -14.29 2.10
N PRO A 17 -3.75 -14.55 3.34
CA PRO A 17 -5.13 -14.90 3.67
C PRO A 17 -6.07 -13.69 3.50
N GLY A 18 -5.80 -12.86 2.50
CA GLY A 18 -6.66 -11.76 2.09
C GLY A 18 -7.75 -12.33 1.20
N GLY A 19 -8.96 -12.42 1.72
CA GLY A 19 -10.12 -12.73 0.89
C GLY A 19 -10.24 -11.80 -0.32
N SER A 20 -11.11 -12.13 -1.27
CA SER A 20 -11.37 -11.36 -2.50
C SER A 20 -11.84 -9.91 -2.25
N ALA A 21 -12.27 -9.59 -1.05
CA ALA A 21 -12.74 -8.26 -0.67
C ALA A 21 -11.58 -7.29 -0.40
N PRO A 22 -11.74 -6.00 -0.76
CA PRO A 22 -10.79 -4.97 -0.39
C PRO A 22 -10.77 -4.76 1.13
N SER A 23 -9.65 -4.25 1.65
CA SER A 23 -9.53 -3.87 3.05
C SER A 23 -10.59 -2.82 3.42
N GLU A 24 -11.15 -2.94 4.63
CA GLU A 24 -12.09 -1.94 5.18
C GLU A 24 -11.40 -0.57 5.33
N TRP A 25 -10.10 -0.56 5.63
CA TRP A 25 -9.30 0.66 5.70
C TRP A 25 -9.25 1.37 4.34
N VAL A 26 -8.93 0.63 3.27
CA VAL A 26 -8.95 1.17 1.92
C VAL A 26 -10.35 1.64 1.53
N ARG A 27 -11.39 0.87 1.84
CA ARG A 27 -12.79 1.24 1.56
C ARG A 27 -13.17 2.55 2.26
N ARG A 28 -12.82 2.70 3.53
CA ARG A 28 -13.12 3.88 4.34
C ARG A 28 -12.52 5.14 3.74
N PHE A 29 -11.23 5.12 3.43
CA PHE A 29 -10.52 6.33 2.99
C PHE A 29 -10.60 6.59 1.50
N ALA A 30 -10.88 5.60 0.67
CA ALA A 30 -11.20 5.82 -0.74
C ALA A 30 -12.48 6.66 -0.94
N ALA A 31 -13.33 6.79 0.07
CA ALA A 31 -14.49 7.70 0.04
C ALA A 31 -14.08 9.19 -0.04
N LEU A 32 -12.83 9.51 0.26
CA LEU A 32 -12.29 10.87 0.13
C LEU A 32 -11.80 11.20 -1.29
N LEU A 33 -11.69 10.21 -2.16
CA LEU A 33 -11.18 10.40 -3.51
C LEU A 33 -12.25 11.00 -4.41
N PRO A 34 -11.88 11.96 -5.28
CA PRO A 34 -12.79 12.48 -6.28
C PRO A 34 -13.10 11.42 -7.34
N GLU A 35 -14.18 11.63 -8.07
CA GLU A 35 -14.50 10.84 -9.25
C GLU A 35 -13.36 10.92 -10.27
N GLY A 36 -13.04 9.80 -10.92
CA GLY A 36 -11.96 9.74 -11.89
C GLY A 36 -10.54 9.83 -11.31
N ALA A 37 -10.39 9.78 -9.97
CA ALA A 37 -9.09 9.85 -9.32
C ALA A 37 -8.10 8.84 -9.91
N ARG A 38 -6.85 9.27 -10.14
CA ARG A 38 -5.74 8.40 -10.51
C ARG A 38 -5.17 7.77 -9.25
N VAL A 39 -5.26 6.46 -9.15
CA VAL A 39 -4.83 5.69 -7.98
C VAL A 39 -3.74 4.70 -8.36
N LEU A 40 -2.69 4.63 -7.56
CA LEU A 40 -1.71 3.55 -7.62
C LEU A 40 -2.05 2.50 -6.57
N ASP A 41 -2.24 1.25 -6.99
CA ASP A 41 -2.27 0.07 -6.11
C ASP A 41 -0.88 -0.57 -6.17
N LEU A 42 -0.06 -0.31 -5.15
CA LEU A 42 1.35 -0.67 -5.10
C LEU A 42 1.52 -2.03 -4.41
N ALA A 43 2.20 -2.97 -5.06
CA ALA A 43 2.26 -4.38 -4.71
C ALA A 43 0.85 -5.00 -4.67
N ALA A 44 0.13 -4.83 -5.79
CA ALA A 44 -1.30 -5.08 -5.92
C ALA A 44 -1.69 -6.57 -5.81
N GLY A 45 -0.73 -7.50 -6.04
CA GLY A 45 -1.02 -8.93 -6.13
C GLY A 45 -2.15 -9.23 -7.12
N GLY A 46 -3.15 -9.99 -6.70
CA GLY A 46 -4.34 -10.30 -7.50
C GLY A 46 -5.34 -9.15 -7.68
N GLY A 47 -5.03 -7.93 -7.19
CA GLY A 47 -5.78 -6.70 -7.49
C GLY A 47 -7.12 -6.54 -6.79
N ARG A 48 -7.29 -7.04 -5.57
CA ARG A 48 -8.54 -6.88 -4.81
C ARG A 48 -8.92 -5.41 -4.61
N HIS A 49 -7.92 -4.55 -4.36
CA HIS A 49 -8.14 -3.11 -4.21
C HIS A 49 -8.30 -2.43 -5.57
N ALA A 50 -7.45 -2.75 -6.54
CA ALA A 50 -7.52 -2.19 -7.89
C ALA A 50 -8.89 -2.39 -8.53
N ARG A 51 -9.44 -3.62 -8.51
CA ARG A 51 -10.78 -3.92 -9.06
C ARG A 51 -11.88 -3.12 -8.37
N TRP A 52 -11.82 -3.04 -7.05
CA TRP A 52 -12.84 -2.34 -6.28
C TRP A 52 -12.77 -0.82 -6.51
N LEU A 53 -11.57 -0.23 -6.55
CA LEU A 53 -11.36 1.19 -6.83
C LEU A 53 -11.81 1.55 -8.26
N ALA A 54 -11.48 0.71 -9.25
CA ALA A 54 -11.93 0.90 -10.61
C ALA A 54 -13.46 0.83 -10.74
N GLY A 55 -14.11 -0.10 -10.01
CA GLY A 55 -15.57 -0.18 -9.92
C GLY A 55 -16.23 1.05 -9.28
N ARG A 56 -15.45 1.91 -8.60
CA ARG A 56 -15.88 3.21 -8.07
C ARG A 56 -15.54 4.39 -8.99
N GLY A 57 -15.10 4.12 -10.21
CA GLY A 57 -14.78 5.14 -11.20
C GLY A 57 -13.35 5.68 -11.13
N CYS A 58 -12.47 5.12 -10.29
CA CYS A 58 -11.06 5.49 -10.28
C CYS A 58 -10.33 4.94 -11.52
N LYS A 59 -9.27 5.64 -11.94
CA LYS A 59 -8.29 5.14 -12.92
C LYS A 59 -7.12 4.54 -12.16
N VAL A 60 -7.03 3.22 -12.14
CA VAL A 60 -6.09 2.51 -11.29
C VAL A 60 -4.91 1.98 -12.09
N MET A 61 -3.70 2.31 -11.65
CA MET A 61 -2.48 1.61 -12.03
C MET A 61 -2.17 0.58 -10.94
N ALA A 62 -2.19 -0.70 -11.30
CA ALA A 62 -1.84 -1.81 -10.41
C ALA A 62 -0.44 -2.31 -10.76
N VAL A 63 0.48 -2.29 -9.81
CA VAL A 63 1.87 -2.71 -10.02
C VAL A 63 2.24 -3.83 -9.06
N ASP A 64 2.92 -4.84 -9.59
CA ASP A 64 3.47 -5.96 -8.82
C ASP A 64 4.61 -6.59 -9.62
N ARG A 65 5.47 -7.36 -8.97
CA ARG A 65 6.47 -8.19 -9.65
C ARG A 65 5.89 -9.51 -10.16
N ASP A 66 4.76 -9.95 -9.63
CA ASP A 66 4.08 -11.19 -10.02
C ASP A 66 3.18 -10.95 -11.24
N ALA A 67 3.74 -11.26 -12.42
CA ALA A 67 3.02 -11.15 -13.70
C ALA A 67 1.75 -12.04 -13.74
N ALA A 68 1.77 -13.22 -13.09
CA ALA A 68 0.63 -14.12 -13.10
C ALA A 68 -0.52 -13.55 -12.25
N ALA A 69 -0.21 -12.96 -11.10
CA ALA A 69 -1.20 -12.27 -10.28
C ALA A 69 -1.81 -11.08 -11.04
N LEU A 70 -0.99 -10.25 -11.68
CA LEU A 70 -1.47 -9.12 -12.49
C LEU A 70 -2.31 -9.54 -13.70
N ALA A 71 -1.98 -10.67 -14.35
CA ALA A 71 -2.75 -11.17 -15.49
C ALA A 71 -4.21 -11.46 -15.13
N THR A 72 -4.52 -11.73 -13.87
CA THR A 72 -5.91 -11.90 -13.41
C THR A 72 -6.75 -10.63 -13.56
N MET A 73 -6.12 -9.46 -13.70
CA MET A 73 -6.79 -8.17 -13.90
C MET A 73 -6.88 -7.74 -15.36
N GLN A 74 -6.38 -8.56 -16.29
CA GLN A 74 -6.40 -8.22 -17.71
C GLN A 74 -7.85 -8.01 -18.19
N GLY A 75 -8.11 -6.91 -18.89
CA GLY A 75 -9.43 -6.56 -19.39
C GLY A 75 -10.38 -5.94 -18.36
N VAL A 76 -9.96 -5.74 -17.12
CA VAL A 76 -10.77 -5.03 -16.13
C VAL A 76 -10.79 -3.54 -16.47
N ALA A 77 -11.97 -3.02 -16.77
CA ALA A 77 -12.16 -1.60 -17.11
C ALA A 77 -11.64 -0.69 -15.97
N GLY A 78 -10.87 0.33 -16.33
CA GLY A 78 -10.30 1.28 -15.38
C GLY A 78 -9.05 0.80 -14.65
N VAL A 79 -8.53 -0.40 -14.95
CA VAL A 79 -7.28 -0.92 -14.39
C VAL A 79 -6.22 -1.07 -15.48
N GLU A 80 -5.08 -0.43 -15.28
CA GLU A 80 -3.84 -0.66 -16.02
C GLU A 80 -2.88 -1.46 -15.14
N THR A 81 -2.31 -2.55 -15.66
CA THR A 81 -1.34 -3.37 -14.92
C THR A 81 0.07 -3.18 -15.44
N ARG A 82 1.05 -3.12 -14.55
CA ARG A 82 2.48 -3.08 -14.91
C ARG A 82 3.29 -4.04 -14.04
N VAL A 83 4.05 -4.91 -14.69
CA VAL A 83 5.01 -5.78 -13.99
C VAL A 83 6.25 -4.96 -13.66
N LEU A 84 6.46 -4.67 -12.38
CA LEU A 84 7.57 -3.85 -11.92
C LEU A 84 8.23 -4.48 -10.68
N ASP A 85 9.57 -4.47 -10.66
CA ASP A 85 10.32 -4.76 -9.45
C ASP A 85 10.50 -3.47 -8.63
N LEU A 86 9.80 -3.39 -7.50
CA LEU A 86 9.81 -2.24 -6.59
C LEU A 86 11.02 -2.25 -5.63
N GLU A 87 11.76 -3.35 -5.59
CA GLU A 87 12.90 -3.57 -4.68
C GLU A 87 14.24 -3.57 -5.44
N GLY A 88 14.19 -3.44 -6.76
CA GLY A 88 15.37 -3.37 -7.64
C GLY A 88 16.22 -2.12 -7.43
N PRO A 89 17.40 -2.06 -8.08
CA PRO A 89 18.32 -0.92 -7.96
C PRO A 89 17.70 0.38 -8.48
N ASP A 90 16.94 0.29 -9.56
CA ASP A 90 16.29 1.44 -10.18
C ASP A 90 14.84 1.57 -9.70
N TRP A 91 14.40 2.82 -9.42
CA TRP A 91 13.01 3.08 -9.06
C TRP A 91 12.14 3.25 -10.30
N PRO A 92 11.25 2.30 -10.60
CA PRO A 92 10.55 2.28 -11.90
C PRO A 92 9.40 3.27 -12.01
N LEU A 93 9.02 3.93 -10.90
CA LEU A 93 7.89 4.86 -10.83
C LEU A 93 8.32 6.33 -10.71
N GLY A 94 9.62 6.63 -10.90
CA GLY A 94 10.15 7.99 -10.79
C GLY A 94 9.39 9.00 -11.64
N GLY A 95 9.12 10.18 -11.06
CA GLY A 95 8.41 11.28 -11.73
C GLY A 95 6.89 11.10 -11.89
N GLN A 96 6.33 9.97 -11.46
CA GLN A 96 4.88 9.77 -11.48
C GLN A 96 4.24 10.28 -10.18
N GLN A 97 3.03 10.80 -10.29
CA GLN A 97 2.22 11.23 -9.14
C GLN A 97 0.76 10.82 -9.31
N PHE A 98 0.12 10.48 -8.19
CA PHE A 98 -1.23 9.97 -8.10
C PHE A 98 -2.08 10.76 -7.11
N ASP A 99 -3.39 10.77 -7.30
CA ASP A 99 -4.34 11.31 -6.33
C ASP A 99 -4.35 10.50 -5.04
N ALA A 100 -4.13 9.19 -5.17
CA ALA A 100 -3.88 8.32 -4.02
C ALA A 100 -2.89 7.21 -4.35
N VAL A 101 -2.14 6.80 -3.33
CA VAL A 101 -1.33 5.59 -3.33
C VAL A 101 -1.87 4.64 -2.27
N VAL A 102 -2.23 3.44 -2.69
CA VAL A 102 -2.71 2.36 -1.82
C VAL A 102 -1.63 1.32 -1.70
N VAL A 103 -1.27 0.95 -0.47
CA VAL A 103 -0.29 -0.08 -0.16
C VAL A 103 -0.85 -0.97 0.94
N ALA A 104 -1.01 -2.26 0.68
CA ALA A 104 -1.50 -3.21 1.67
C ALA A 104 -0.63 -4.47 1.69
N ASN A 105 -0.29 -4.93 2.90
CA ASN A 105 0.53 -6.13 3.12
C ASN A 105 1.90 -6.09 2.44
N TYR A 106 2.46 -4.92 2.22
CA TYR A 106 3.77 -4.72 1.62
C TYR A 106 4.58 -3.71 2.44
N LEU A 107 5.85 -4.00 2.67
CA LEU A 107 6.77 -3.12 3.39
C LEU A 107 8.17 -3.25 2.80
N TYR A 108 8.68 -2.13 2.27
CA TYR A 108 10.07 -2.01 1.83
C TYR A 108 10.63 -0.64 2.21
N ARG A 109 11.29 -0.59 3.36
CA ARG A 109 11.81 0.65 3.98
C ARG A 109 12.76 1.46 3.10
N PRO A 110 13.68 0.84 2.31
CA PRO A 110 14.60 1.59 1.48
C PRO A 110 13.95 2.53 0.46
N ARG A 111 12.65 2.34 0.17
CA ARG A 111 11.89 3.14 -0.82
C ARG A 111 10.81 4.03 -0.19
N PHE A 112 10.88 4.29 1.12
CA PHE A 112 9.88 5.15 1.76
C PHE A 112 9.87 6.57 1.21
N ALA A 113 11.04 7.17 0.95
CA ALA A 113 11.11 8.52 0.38
C ALA A 113 10.41 8.57 -0.99
N GLU A 114 10.75 7.64 -1.88
CA GLU A 114 10.16 7.56 -3.22
C GLU A 114 8.67 7.21 -3.17
N LEU A 115 8.24 6.38 -2.21
CA LEU A 115 6.83 6.07 -2.00
C LEU A 115 6.02 7.33 -1.67
N PHE A 116 6.52 8.18 -0.77
CA PHE A 116 5.85 9.42 -0.41
C PHE A 116 5.76 10.40 -1.59
N GLU A 117 6.78 10.42 -2.45
CA GLU A 117 6.80 11.29 -3.63
C GLU A 117 5.76 10.91 -4.69
N LEU A 118 5.30 9.66 -4.72
CA LEU A 118 4.23 9.22 -5.63
C LEU A 118 2.88 9.86 -5.32
N VAL A 119 2.66 10.36 -4.13
CA VAL A 119 1.44 11.08 -3.78
C VAL A 119 1.58 12.53 -4.19
N ARG A 120 0.69 13.03 -5.07
CA ARG A 120 0.71 14.45 -5.45
C ARG A 120 0.41 15.38 -4.26
N PRO A 121 0.77 16.66 -4.30
CA PRO A 121 0.28 17.63 -3.31
C PRO A 121 -1.24 17.58 -3.18
N GLY A 122 -1.76 17.48 -1.95
CA GLY A 122 -3.17 17.29 -1.64
C GLY A 122 -3.72 15.89 -1.86
N GLY A 123 -2.90 14.94 -2.33
CA GLY A 123 -3.26 13.52 -2.47
C GLY A 123 -3.20 12.74 -1.17
N LEU A 124 -3.57 11.45 -1.22
CA LEU A 124 -3.65 10.55 -0.07
C LEU A 124 -2.70 9.36 -0.19
N LEU A 125 -2.07 9.02 0.93
CA LEU A 125 -1.46 7.71 1.15
C LEU A 125 -2.39 6.88 2.03
N ILE A 126 -2.76 5.69 1.57
CA ILE A 126 -3.55 4.70 2.32
C ILE A 126 -2.69 3.45 2.48
N TYR A 127 -2.12 3.26 3.66
CA TYR A 127 -1.10 2.25 3.90
C TYR A 127 -1.48 1.32 5.05
N GLU A 128 -1.39 0.00 4.82
CA GLU A 128 -1.80 -1.04 5.78
C GLU A 128 -0.85 -2.24 5.74
N PRO A 129 0.37 -2.15 6.31
CA PRO A 129 1.28 -3.29 6.44
C PRO A 129 1.12 -4.00 7.78
N CYS A 130 1.75 -5.19 7.89
CA CYS A 130 1.89 -5.89 9.15
C CYS A 130 2.92 -5.21 10.07
N MET A 131 2.77 -5.40 11.40
CA MET A 131 3.70 -4.91 12.41
C MET A 131 4.17 -6.03 13.33
N LEU A 132 5.17 -5.74 14.16
CA LEU A 132 5.68 -6.67 15.18
C LEU A 132 4.55 -7.23 16.04
N GLY A 133 4.60 -8.51 16.30
CA GLY A 133 3.52 -9.28 16.91
C GLY A 133 2.74 -10.13 15.90
N ASN A 134 2.85 -9.83 14.58
CA ASN A 134 2.17 -10.61 13.55
C ASN A 134 2.75 -12.02 13.39
N GLU A 135 4.00 -12.24 13.77
CA GLU A 135 4.67 -13.55 13.76
C GLU A 135 3.90 -14.63 14.56
N ARG A 136 3.05 -14.20 15.50
CA ARG A 136 2.16 -15.11 16.28
C ARG A 136 1.02 -15.68 15.44
N PHE A 137 0.66 -15.02 14.35
CA PHE A 137 -0.48 -15.37 13.51
C PHE A 137 -0.07 -15.97 12.15
N GLY A 138 1.22 -15.84 11.78
CA GLY A 138 1.72 -16.40 10.54
C GLY A 138 2.66 -15.47 9.80
N LYS A 139 2.52 -15.43 8.48
CA LYS A 139 3.38 -14.60 7.61
C LYS A 139 2.74 -13.22 7.37
N PRO A 140 3.56 -12.16 7.21
CA PRO A 140 5.02 -12.14 7.40
C PRO A 140 5.40 -12.34 8.86
N SER A 141 6.49 -13.08 9.09
CA SER A 141 7.04 -13.36 10.42
C SER A 141 8.48 -12.86 10.60
N ASN A 142 9.17 -12.52 9.50
CA ASN A 142 10.49 -11.91 9.58
C ASN A 142 10.35 -10.45 10.03
N PRO A 143 11.05 -10.02 11.12
CA PRO A 143 11.01 -8.65 11.64
C PRO A 143 11.32 -7.56 10.60
N ASP A 144 12.13 -7.86 9.57
CA ASP A 144 12.45 -6.91 8.51
C ASP A 144 11.22 -6.49 7.70
N PHE A 145 10.19 -7.33 7.65
CA PHE A 145 8.90 -7.09 6.98
C PHE A 145 7.77 -6.70 7.95
N LEU A 146 8.12 -6.37 9.19
CA LEU A 146 7.17 -5.97 10.22
C LEU A 146 7.51 -4.56 10.71
N LEU A 147 6.53 -3.67 10.77
CA LEU A 147 6.71 -2.32 11.32
C LEU A 147 6.90 -2.38 12.83
N ARG A 148 7.75 -1.51 13.35
CA ARG A 148 7.83 -1.20 14.77
C ARG A 148 6.64 -0.34 15.19
N PRO A 149 6.26 -0.32 16.47
CA PRO A 149 5.19 0.55 16.95
C PRO A 149 5.39 2.01 16.49
N CYS A 150 4.33 2.61 15.97
CA CYS A 150 4.28 3.99 15.47
C CYS A 150 5.26 4.33 14.33
N GLU A 151 5.88 3.33 13.67
CA GLU A 151 6.91 3.57 12.66
C GLU A 151 6.41 4.40 11.48
N LEU A 152 5.17 4.16 11.00
CA LEU A 152 4.61 4.95 9.89
C LEU A 152 4.43 6.43 10.25
N LEU A 153 4.09 6.73 11.50
CA LEU A 153 4.02 8.12 11.96
C LEU A 153 5.40 8.77 12.00
N ALA A 154 6.40 8.02 12.48
CA ALA A 154 7.77 8.51 12.59
C ALA A 154 8.45 8.74 11.22
N CYS A 155 8.02 7.99 10.18
CA CYS A 155 8.57 8.11 8.84
C CYS A 155 7.85 9.15 7.97
N LEU A 156 6.72 9.70 8.42
CA LEU A 156 5.94 10.64 7.63
C LEU A 156 6.72 11.95 7.44
N PRO A 157 6.91 12.41 6.19
CA PRO A 157 7.68 13.62 5.93
C PRO A 157 6.99 14.88 6.49
N GLU A 158 7.79 15.93 6.68
CA GLU A 158 7.26 17.25 6.99
C GLU A 158 6.29 17.74 5.88
N GLY A 159 5.28 18.51 6.27
CA GLY A 159 4.26 18.99 5.34
C GLY A 159 3.13 17.98 5.04
N TRP A 160 3.10 16.86 5.76
CA TRP A 160 2.00 15.90 5.70
C TRP A 160 1.08 16.03 6.90
N SER A 161 -0.21 15.74 6.71
CA SER A 161 -1.21 15.65 7.77
C SER A 161 -1.72 14.22 7.91
N VAL A 162 -1.73 13.71 9.13
CA VAL A 162 -2.36 12.43 9.45
C VAL A 162 -3.87 12.59 9.41
N VAL A 163 -4.54 11.83 8.56
CA VAL A 163 -6.01 11.76 8.50
C VAL A 163 -6.52 10.76 9.54
N ALA A 164 -5.87 9.59 9.62
CA ALA A 164 -6.15 8.57 10.63
C ALA A 164 -4.96 7.64 10.80
N PHE A 165 -4.81 7.10 11.99
CA PHE A 165 -3.82 6.10 12.33
C PHE A 165 -4.39 5.09 13.31
N GLU A 166 -4.13 3.82 13.05
CA GLU A 166 -4.48 2.72 13.95
C GLU A 166 -3.33 1.72 13.98
N GLN A 167 -3.14 1.06 15.12
CA GLN A 167 -2.23 -0.08 15.22
C GLN A 167 -2.76 -1.07 16.26
N GLY A 168 -2.58 -2.36 16.00
CA GLY A 168 -2.99 -3.42 16.89
C GLY A 168 -3.47 -4.68 16.17
N GLU A 169 -4.07 -5.57 16.95
CA GLU A 169 -4.66 -6.80 16.45
C GLU A 169 -6.02 -6.52 15.79
N VAL A 170 -6.24 -7.15 14.64
CA VAL A 170 -7.52 -7.06 13.92
C VAL A 170 -8.25 -8.40 13.94
N GLY A 171 -9.57 -8.38 13.74
CA GLY A 171 -10.47 -9.52 13.90
C GLY A 171 -10.22 -10.73 12.98
N ARG A 172 -9.47 -10.59 11.90
CA ARG A 172 -8.73 -11.68 11.25
C ARG A 172 -7.35 -11.66 11.87
N PRO A 173 -6.92 -12.65 12.66
CA PRO A 173 -5.80 -12.47 13.55
C PRO A 173 -4.54 -12.05 12.78
N ALA A 174 -4.23 -10.77 12.85
CA ALA A 174 -3.03 -10.14 12.32
C ALA A 174 -2.71 -8.90 13.17
N MET A 175 -1.42 -8.65 13.38
CA MET A 175 -0.94 -7.38 13.92
C MET A 175 -0.63 -6.45 12.77
N ILE A 176 -1.30 -5.31 12.74
CA ILE A 176 -1.17 -4.35 11.64
C ILE A 176 -0.96 -2.94 12.17
N GLN A 177 -0.39 -2.11 11.31
CA GLN A 177 -0.37 -0.67 11.47
C GLN A 177 -1.03 -0.06 10.23
N ARG A 178 -1.92 0.91 10.44
CA ARG A 178 -2.70 1.54 9.38
C ARG A 178 -2.49 3.04 9.42
N LEU A 179 -2.19 3.62 8.28
CA LEU A 179 -2.06 5.07 8.12
C LEU A 179 -2.89 5.52 6.91
N CYS A 180 -3.70 6.54 7.10
CA CYS A 180 -4.17 7.41 6.04
C CYS A 180 -3.58 8.80 6.30
N ALA A 181 -2.81 9.32 5.34
CA ALA A 181 -2.19 10.62 5.43
C ALA A 181 -2.37 11.41 4.13
N SER A 182 -2.49 12.72 4.25
CA SER A 182 -2.55 13.63 3.10
C SER A 182 -1.23 14.36 2.93
N ARG A 183 -0.75 14.47 1.69
CA ARG A 183 0.38 15.35 1.35
C ARG A 183 -0.06 16.82 1.36
N SER A 184 -0.39 17.31 2.55
CA SER A 184 -0.83 18.68 2.82
C SER A 184 -0.52 19.01 4.27
N ALA A 185 0.05 20.17 4.53
CA ALA A 185 0.28 20.68 5.88
C ALA A 185 -1.03 21.04 6.60
N VAL A 186 -2.12 21.21 5.86
CA VAL A 186 -3.43 21.57 6.40
C VAL A 186 -4.29 20.31 6.46
N PRO A 187 -4.80 19.91 7.64
CA PRO A 187 -5.73 18.80 7.76
C PRO A 187 -6.96 18.98 6.88
N GLY A 188 -7.31 17.92 6.15
CA GLY A 188 -8.45 17.91 5.25
C GLY A 188 -9.72 17.34 5.89
N ARG A 189 -10.72 17.07 5.05
CA ARG A 189 -12.00 16.46 5.44
C ARG A 189 -11.79 15.01 5.88
N LEU A 190 -12.51 14.59 6.93
CA LEU A 190 -12.61 13.18 7.32
C LEU A 190 -13.73 12.48 6.54
N PRO A 191 -13.61 11.17 6.27
CA PRO A 191 -14.72 10.41 5.71
C PRO A 191 -15.86 10.34 6.74
N SER A 192 -17.10 10.33 6.24
CA SER A 192 -18.25 10.05 7.11
C SER A 192 -18.09 8.66 7.74
N LEU A 193 -18.41 8.55 9.02
CA LEU A 193 -18.55 7.25 9.67
C LEU A 193 -19.71 6.51 8.99
N ILE A 194 -19.43 5.30 8.49
CA ILE A 194 -20.44 4.41 7.91
C ILE A 194 -21.14 3.68 9.03
#